data_9948983f8d5851e18d55e87078cd2034
#
_entry.id   9948983f8d5851e18d55e87078cd2034
#
_cell.length_a   1.000
_cell.length_b   1.000
_cell.length_c   1.000
_cell.angle_alpha   90.00
_cell.angle_beta   90.00
_cell.angle_gamma   90.00
#
_symmetry.space_group_name_H-M   'P 1'
#
loop_
_entity.id
_entity.type
_entity.pdbx_description
1 polymer ?
#
loop_
_entity_poly.entity_id
_entity_poly.type
_entity_poly.pdbx_seq_one_letter_code
_entity_poly.pdbx_strand_id
1 'polypeptide(L)'
;MAVVGTIAAFEFNSMHRMEPLFPSKDLTKIAKLSDYHKGLKGSEGDSDVYFYDSGKEGATVLLAGGTHPNESAGYMAAVVMLENLKIESGRIIIIPMLNQSAFTCTDPMEALPDFFEIKTEKGVRKFRSGSRASNPLHQWPDPLVYSQYPSGQKYSGADSRNLNRCYPGKENGTHTEQVAFSIIQLLTQEKIDLAFDLHEAAPEIPIVKAIVYHAKSEGLAMNAILDLEMDGLSYTPELSPPNFHGLSHREWGDNTDVLPILMETANPIQGRLRGKTNADLILTGYCPNYKIAKETGALKIAYDDEGESLESRVGRHINGFVAILNAYNSEYPERAIKISGLPTYNDLKENKIGKYLN
;
A
#
# COMPACT_ATOMS: atom_id res chain seq x y z
N MET A 1 -25.77 -30.40 -8.11
CA MET A 1 -24.70 -30.38 -7.08
C MET A 1 -23.32 -30.31 -7.73
N ALA A 2 -22.90 -31.26 -8.62
CA ALA A 2 -21.57 -31.23 -9.23
C ALA A 2 -21.25 -29.93 -9.99
N VAL A 3 -22.13 -29.43 -10.84
CA VAL A 3 -21.93 -28.19 -11.60
C VAL A 3 -21.71 -26.98 -10.69
N VAL A 4 -22.54 -26.81 -9.66
CA VAL A 4 -22.40 -25.72 -8.70
C VAL A 4 -21.08 -25.82 -7.92
N GLY A 5 -20.71 -27.05 -7.50
CA GLY A 5 -19.43 -27.31 -6.84
C GLY A 5 -18.23 -27.01 -7.74
N THR A 6 -18.31 -27.34 -9.03
CA THR A 6 -17.26 -27.02 -10.01
C THR A 6 -17.10 -25.52 -10.21
N ILE A 7 -18.23 -24.77 -10.39
CA ILE A 7 -18.19 -23.31 -10.52
C ILE A 7 -17.57 -22.67 -9.27
N ALA A 8 -18.06 -23.06 -8.08
CA ALA A 8 -17.52 -22.54 -6.81
C ALA A 8 -16.02 -22.84 -6.66
N ALA A 9 -15.56 -24.03 -7.07
CA ALA A 9 -14.15 -24.39 -7.02
C ALA A 9 -13.30 -23.54 -8.00
N PHE A 10 -13.83 -23.22 -9.19
CA PHE A 10 -13.17 -22.34 -10.14
C PHE A 10 -13.04 -20.91 -9.59
N GLU A 11 -14.12 -20.35 -9.06
CA GLU A 11 -14.11 -19.03 -8.44
C GLU A 11 -13.12 -18.98 -7.26
N PHE A 12 -13.19 -19.95 -6.36
CA PHE A 12 -12.28 -20.07 -5.24
C PHE A 12 -10.81 -20.16 -5.69
N ASN A 13 -10.50 -21.01 -6.68
CA ASN A 13 -9.14 -21.14 -7.21
C ASN A 13 -8.67 -19.86 -7.93
N SER A 14 -9.58 -19.10 -8.55
CA SER A 14 -9.21 -17.83 -9.18
C SER A 14 -8.66 -16.81 -8.18
N MET A 15 -9.17 -16.82 -6.95
CA MET A 15 -8.71 -15.94 -5.87
C MET A 15 -7.27 -16.25 -5.42
N HIS A 16 -6.74 -17.43 -5.69
CA HIS A 16 -5.36 -17.83 -5.35
C HIS A 16 -4.35 -17.60 -6.47
N ARG A 17 -4.78 -17.10 -7.65
CA ARG A 17 -3.89 -16.78 -8.76
C ARG A 17 -3.60 -15.30 -8.78
N MET A 18 -2.33 -14.93 -8.55
CA MET A 18 -1.93 -13.52 -8.65
C MET A 18 -2.04 -13.00 -10.07
N GLU A 19 -2.40 -11.74 -10.21
CA GLU A 19 -2.40 -11.02 -11.48
C GLU A 19 -0.97 -10.91 -12.03
N PRO A 20 -0.80 -11.04 -13.36
CA PRO A 20 0.50 -10.80 -13.97
C PRO A 20 0.88 -9.33 -13.84
N LEU A 21 2.12 -9.08 -13.43
CA LEU A 21 2.74 -7.76 -13.40
C LEU A 21 3.79 -7.68 -14.52
N PHE A 22 3.94 -6.51 -15.11
CA PHE A 22 4.83 -6.27 -16.25
C PHE A 22 5.88 -5.20 -15.90
N PRO A 23 6.92 -5.56 -15.11
CA PRO A 23 7.95 -4.60 -14.68
C PRO A 23 8.57 -3.86 -15.86
N SER A 24 8.97 -2.61 -15.64
CA SER A 24 9.69 -1.85 -16.65
C SER A 24 11.04 -2.52 -16.97
N LYS A 25 11.65 -2.12 -18.10
CA LYS A 25 12.92 -2.69 -18.59
C LYS A 25 14.10 -2.47 -17.66
N ASP A 26 14.01 -1.55 -16.71
CA ASP A 26 15.06 -1.23 -15.75
C ASP A 26 15.05 -2.18 -14.52
N LEU A 27 14.13 -3.14 -14.49
CA LEU A 27 14.14 -4.20 -13.48
C LEU A 27 15.46 -4.99 -13.54
N THR A 28 16.12 -5.13 -12.40
CA THR A 28 17.41 -5.83 -12.30
C THR A 28 17.32 -7.20 -11.66
N LYS A 29 16.37 -7.40 -10.71
CA LYS A 29 16.22 -8.66 -9.99
C LYS A 29 14.80 -8.79 -9.45
N ILE A 30 14.31 -10.01 -9.38
CA ILE A 30 13.15 -10.40 -8.55
C ILE A 30 13.64 -11.36 -7.47
N ALA A 31 13.33 -11.05 -6.22
CA ALA A 31 13.55 -11.88 -5.05
C ALA A 31 12.20 -12.20 -4.40
N LYS A 32 12.22 -12.90 -3.26
CA LYS A 32 11.04 -13.20 -2.45
C LYS A 32 11.26 -12.82 -0.99
N LEU A 33 10.18 -12.61 -0.24
CA LEU A 33 10.29 -12.37 1.20
C LEU A 33 10.94 -13.54 1.94
N SER A 34 10.83 -14.76 1.41
CA SER A 34 11.54 -15.94 1.96
C SER A 34 13.06 -15.87 1.86
N ASP A 35 13.63 -14.98 1.04
CA ASP A 35 15.08 -14.72 1.02
C ASP A 35 15.52 -13.98 2.30
N TYR A 36 14.63 -13.27 2.96
CA TYR A 36 14.85 -12.55 4.22
C TYR A 36 14.36 -13.33 5.46
N HIS A 37 13.38 -14.22 5.28
CA HIS A 37 12.89 -15.11 6.31
C HIS A 37 12.43 -16.45 5.73
N LYS A 38 13.26 -17.48 5.90
CA LYS A 38 13.03 -18.81 5.30
C LYS A 38 11.69 -19.47 5.69
N GLY A 39 11.11 -19.08 6.83
CA GLY A 39 9.81 -19.59 7.29
C GLY A 39 8.65 -19.28 6.34
N LEU A 40 8.80 -18.28 5.46
CA LEU A 40 7.79 -17.91 4.47
C LEU A 40 7.83 -18.72 3.18
N LYS A 41 8.90 -19.50 2.95
CA LYS A 41 9.11 -20.18 1.67
C LYS A 41 7.96 -21.10 1.30
N GLY A 42 7.32 -20.78 0.16
CA GLY A 42 6.18 -21.54 -0.37
C GLY A 42 4.87 -21.32 0.38
N SER A 43 4.80 -20.32 1.26
CA SER A 43 3.56 -19.86 1.88
C SER A 43 2.93 -18.71 1.08
N GLU A 44 1.67 -18.40 1.38
CA GLU A 44 0.98 -17.24 0.80
C GLU A 44 1.47 -15.88 1.36
N GLY A 45 2.49 -15.88 2.20
CA GLY A 45 3.21 -14.69 2.66
C GLY A 45 4.52 -14.45 1.92
N ASP A 46 4.88 -15.31 0.95
CA ASP A 46 6.14 -15.26 0.21
C ASP A 46 6.05 -14.33 -1.00
N SER A 47 5.79 -13.06 -0.77
CA SER A 47 5.57 -12.03 -1.79
C SER A 47 6.84 -11.76 -2.61
N ASP A 48 6.64 -11.40 -3.90
CA ASP A 48 7.71 -11.00 -4.79
C ASP A 48 8.25 -9.61 -4.41
N VAL A 49 9.57 -9.46 -4.48
CA VAL A 49 10.35 -8.26 -4.19
C VAL A 49 11.11 -7.85 -5.44
N TYR A 50 10.78 -6.71 -6.01
CA TYR A 50 11.31 -6.23 -7.29
C TYR A 50 12.40 -5.18 -7.08
N PHE A 51 13.57 -5.39 -7.67
CA PHE A 51 14.73 -4.50 -7.53
C PHE A 51 14.99 -3.72 -8.81
N TYR A 52 15.15 -2.44 -8.64
CA TYR A 52 15.66 -1.50 -9.63
C TYR A 52 16.96 -0.92 -9.11
N ASP A 53 18.08 -1.35 -9.68
CA ASP A 53 19.41 -0.92 -9.25
C ASP A 53 20.13 -0.27 -10.44
N SER A 54 20.46 1.00 -10.31
CA SER A 54 21.18 1.74 -11.36
C SER A 54 22.66 1.36 -11.50
N GLY A 55 23.21 0.64 -10.52
CA GLY A 55 24.64 0.39 -10.39
C GLY A 55 25.47 1.64 -10.03
N LYS A 56 24.81 2.77 -9.71
CA LYS A 56 25.45 4.02 -9.29
C LYS A 56 25.09 4.32 -7.84
N GLU A 57 25.97 5.03 -7.15
CA GLU A 57 25.74 5.49 -5.78
C GLU A 57 24.43 6.30 -5.66
N GLY A 58 23.82 6.23 -4.48
CA GLY A 58 22.59 6.89 -4.12
C GLY A 58 21.86 6.14 -3.02
N ALA A 59 20.70 6.65 -2.61
CA ALA A 59 19.86 6.01 -1.59
C ALA A 59 19.29 4.67 -2.06
N THR A 60 18.98 3.83 -1.08
CA THR A 60 18.13 2.65 -1.27
C THR A 60 16.74 2.94 -0.68
N VAL A 61 15.72 2.82 -1.51
CA VAL A 61 14.34 3.16 -1.15
C VAL A 61 13.45 1.93 -1.26
N LEU A 62 12.62 1.66 -0.24
CA LEU A 62 11.56 0.67 -0.29
C LEU A 62 10.22 1.35 -0.57
N LEU A 63 9.47 0.81 -1.52
CA LEU A 63 8.07 1.14 -1.76
C LEU A 63 7.20 -0.08 -1.55
N ALA A 64 6.35 -0.06 -0.54
CA ALA A 64 5.40 -1.11 -0.23
C ALA A 64 3.97 -0.69 -0.58
N GLY A 65 3.28 -1.52 -1.34
CA GLY A 65 1.85 -1.43 -1.59
C GLY A 65 1.14 -2.71 -1.17
N GLY A 66 -0.16 -2.66 -0.92
CA GLY A 66 -0.95 -3.85 -0.61
C GLY A 66 -0.69 -4.44 0.78
N THR A 67 -0.24 -3.65 1.74
CA THR A 67 -0.33 -3.99 3.17
C THR A 67 -1.78 -4.31 3.52
N HIS A 68 -2.71 -3.51 2.99
CA HIS A 68 -4.14 -3.77 2.97
C HIS A 68 -4.63 -3.74 1.50
N PRO A 69 -4.87 -4.89 0.88
CA PRO A 69 -5.35 -4.94 -0.51
C PRO A 69 -6.65 -4.19 -0.80
N ASN A 70 -7.59 -4.14 0.17
CA ASN A 70 -8.83 -3.37 0.05
C ASN A 70 -8.63 -1.84 0.10
N GLU A 71 -7.38 -1.39 0.12
CA GLU A 71 -6.92 -0.02 -0.07
C GLU A 71 -6.29 0.08 -1.47
N SER A 72 -7.18 0.01 -2.49
CA SER A 72 -6.79 -0.31 -3.88
C SER A 72 -5.78 0.65 -4.48
N ALA A 73 -5.80 1.95 -4.14
CA ALA A 73 -4.88 2.91 -4.71
C ALA A 73 -3.43 2.72 -4.23
N GLY A 74 -3.23 2.20 -3.02
CA GLY A 74 -1.89 1.94 -2.48
C GLY A 74 -1.13 0.93 -3.33
N TYR A 75 -1.71 -0.26 -3.56
CA TYR A 75 -1.03 -1.26 -4.38
C TYR A 75 -1.05 -0.91 -5.87
N MET A 76 -2.10 -0.25 -6.38
CA MET A 76 -2.15 0.18 -7.77
C MET A 76 -1.10 1.25 -8.08
N ALA A 77 -0.79 2.15 -7.15
CA ALA A 77 0.32 3.08 -7.29
C ALA A 77 1.66 2.33 -7.38
N ALA A 78 1.88 1.33 -6.52
CA ALA A 78 3.07 0.50 -6.59
C ALA A 78 3.16 -0.30 -7.91
N VAL A 79 2.04 -0.79 -8.46
CA VAL A 79 1.99 -1.46 -9.77
C VAL A 79 2.33 -0.47 -10.90
N VAL A 80 1.72 0.72 -10.92
CA VAL A 80 2.04 1.74 -11.93
C VAL A 80 3.52 2.14 -11.86
N MET A 81 4.07 2.33 -10.66
CA MET A 81 5.50 2.63 -10.50
C MET A 81 6.37 1.47 -10.96
N LEU A 82 6.05 0.23 -10.61
CA LEU A 82 6.75 -0.97 -11.07
C LEU A 82 6.83 -1.04 -12.61
N GLU A 83 5.75 -0.73 -13.29
CA GLU A 83 5.63 -0.91 -14.75
C GLU A 83 6.23 0.26 -15.55
N ASN A 84 6.50 1.42 -14.93
CA ASN A 84 6.96 2.63 -15.63
C ASN A 84 8.29 3.20 -15.14
N LEU A 85 8.76 2.81 -13.94
CA LEU A 85 9.95 3.36 -13.31
C LEU A 85 11.18 3.20 -14.19
N LYS A 86 11.96 4.27 -14.31
CA LYS A 86 13.34 4.28 -14.81
C LYS A 86 14.25 4.78 -13.71
N ILE A 87 15.35 4.06 -13.45
CA ILE A 87 16.30 4.38 -12.40
C ILE A 87 17.61 4.93 -13.01
N GLU A 88 18.03 6.12 -12.57
CA GLU A 88 19.23 6.80 -13.07
C GLU A 88 20.38 6.80 -12.05
N SER A 89 20.07 6.87 -10.74
CA SER A 89 21.03 6.70 -9.64
C SER A 89 20.33 6.14 -8.41
N GLY A 90 21.06 5.45 -7.54
CA GLY A 90 20.53 4.78 -6.36
C GLY A 90 19.79 3.49 -6.69
N ARG A 91 18.96 3.03 -5.75
CA ARG A 91 18.25 1.76 -5.83
C ARG A 91 16.83 1.88 -5.29
N ILE A 92 15.85 1.32 -6.01
CA ILE A 92 14.46 1.20 -5.54
C ILE A 92 14.07 -0.27 -5.46
N ILE A 93 13.44 -0.63 -4.35
CA ILE A 93 12.83 -1.94 -4.11
C ILE A 93 11.32 -1.73 -4.04
N ILE A 94 10.56 -2.46 -4.85
CA ILE A 94 9.09 -2.34 -4.90
C ILE A 94 8.46 -3.68 -4.49
N ILE A 95 7.52 -3.64 -3.56
CA ILE A 95 6.67 -4.77 -3.18
C ILE A 95 5.22 -4.34 -3.40
N PRO A 96 4.64 -4.59 -4.58
CA PRO A 96 3.29 -4.08 -4.90
C PRO A 96 2.17 -4.84 -4.18
N MET A 97 2.42 -6.09 -3.78
CA MET A 97 1.45 -6.97 -3.12
C MET A 97 2.03 -7.54 -1.83
N LEU A 98 2.31 -6.63 -0.85
CA LEU A 98 3.05 -6.97 0.36
C LEU A 98 2.36 -8.05 1.20
N ASN A 99 1.07 -7.92 1.48
CA ASN A 99 0.28 -8.94 2.19
C ASN A 99 -0.42 -9.84 1.17
N GLN A 100 0.35 -10.67 0.46
CA GLN A 100 -0.18 -11.55 -0.61
C GLN A 100 -1.34 -12.42 -0.12
N SER A 101 -1.29 -12.91 1.11
CA SER A 101 -2.37 -13.69 1.72
C SER A 101 -3.70 -12.92 1.72
N ALA A 102 -3.69 -11.62 2.01
CA ALA A 102 -4.90 -10.80 2.05
C ALA A 102 -5.50 -10.52 0.64
N PHE A 103 -4.74 -10.71 -0.43
CA PHE A 103 -5.26 -10.65 -1.80
C PHE A 103 -6.11 -11.87 -2.16
N THR A 104 -6.04 -12.98 -1.43
CA THR A 104 -6.75 -14.23 -1.72
C THR A 104 -8.14 -14.34 -1.11
N CYS A 105 -8.64 -13.27 -0.48
CA CYS A 105 -9.98 -13.19 0.08
C CYS A 105 -10.47 -11.74 0.07
N THR A 106 -11.77 -11.55 0.32
CA THR A 106 -12.38 -10.22 0.57
C THR A 106 -12.95 -10.17 1.97
N ASP A 107 -13.15 -8.95 2.50
CA ASP A 107 -13.79 -8.75 3.79
C ASP A 107 -15.31 -8.98 3.67
N PRO A 108 -15.90 -10.00 4.32
CA PRO A 108 -17.34 -10.31 4.17
C PRO A 108 -18.24 -9.16 4.61
N MET A 109 -17.81 -8.36 5.60
CA MET A 109 -18.56 -7.24 6.15
C MET A 109 -18.58 -6.01 5.23
N GLU A 110 -17.63 -5.93 4.28
CA GLU A 110 -17.47 -4.81 3.35
C GLU A 110 -18.20 -5.08 2.03
N ALA A 111 -18.61 -6.32 1.77
CA ALA A 111 -19.27 -6.76 0.52
C ALA A 111 -18.54 -6.34 -0.75
N LEU A 112 -17.20 -6.38 -0.70
CA LEU A 112 -16.34 -6.04 -1.84
C LEU A 112 -16.54 -7.03 -3.00
N PRO A 113 -16.51 -6.56 -4.25
CA PRO A 113 -16.36 -7.47 -5.39
C PRO A 113 -14.98 -8.15 -5.32
N ASP A 114 -14.86 -9.36 -5.82
CA ASP A 114 -13.57 -10.08 -5.84
C ASP A 114 -12.54 -9.34 -6.70
N PHE A 115 -13.00 -8.75 -7.81
CA PHE A 115 -12.16 -8.05 -8.78
C PHE A 115 -12.80 -6.76 -9.27
N PHE A 116 -11.94 -5.85 -9.73
CA PHE A 116 -12.30 -4.73 -10.60
C PHE A 116 -11.46 -4.77 -11.88
N GLU A 117 -11.95 -4.14 -12.94
CA GLU A 117 -11.35 -4.21 -14.27
C GLU A 117 -10.90 -2.83 -14.74
N ILE A 118 -9.70 -2.76 -15.32
CA ILE A 118 -9.14 -1.55 -15.91
C ILE A 118 -8.89 -1.82 -17.40
N LYS A 119 -9.45 -0.97 -18.25
CA LYS A 119 -9.16 -1.00 -19.70
C LYS A 119 -7.79 -0.40 -19.96
N THR A 120 -6.93 -1.14 -20.63
CA THR A 120 -5.59 -0.72 -21.06
C THR A 120 -5.51 -0.72 -22.58
N GLU A 121 -4.40 -0.21 -23.14
CA GLU A 121 -4.17 -0.27 -24.60
C GLU A 121 -4.04 -1.73 -25.14
N LYS A 122 -3.65 -2.67 -24.26
CA LYS A 122 -3.46 -4.09 -24.61
C LYS A 122 -4.66 -4.99 -24.28
N GLY A 123 -5.73 -4.42 -23.74
CA GLY A 123 -6.94 -5.15 -23.36
C GLY A 123 -7.44 -4.79 -21.97
N VAL A 124 -8.18 -5.71 -21.34
CA VAL A 124 -8.71 -5.52 -19.98
C VAL A 124 -7.85 -6.29 -19.00
N ARG A 125 -7.37 -5.60 -17.97
CA ARG A 125 -6.68 -6.23 -16.82
C ARG A 125 -7.64 -6.29 -15.64
N LYS A 126 -7.59 -7.40 -14.91
CA LYS A 126 -8.33 -7.60 -13.67
C LYS A 126 -7.38 -7.38 -12.48
N PHE A 127 -7.90 -6.73 -11.46
CA PHE A 127 -7.20 -6.51 -10.21
C PHE A 127 -8.10 -6.89 -9.04
N ARG A 128 -7.52 -7.45 -7.98
CA ARG A 128 -8.28 -7.89 -6.81
C ARG A 128 -8.64 -6.75 -5.90
N SER A 129 -9.80 -6.85 -5.27
CA SER A 129 -10.17 -5.93 -4.19
C SER A 129 -9.49 -6.31 -2.88
N GLY A 130 -9.33 -7.60 -2.62
CA GLY A 130 -8.65 -8.12 -1.43
C GLY A 130 -9.33 -7.80 -0.10
N SER A 131 -8.60 -8.01 0.97
CA SER A 131 -9.02 -7.84 2.36
C SER A 131 -8.04 -6.93 3.11
N ARG A 132 -8.49 -6.39 4.27
CA ARG A 132 -7.61 -5.69 5.21
C ARG A 132 -6.69 -6.65 5.96
N ALA A 133 -7.08 -7.90 6.13
CA ALA A 133 -6.39 -8.89 6.93
C ALA A 133 -6.01 -10.11 6.10
N SER A 134 -4.92 -10.79 6.45
CA SER A 134 -4.51 -12.06 5.87
C SER A 134 -5.67 -13.06 5.90
N ASN A 135 -5.75 -13.90 4.87
CA ASN A 135 -6.82 -14.87 4.72
C ASN A 135 -6.86 -15.83 5.92
N PRO A 136 -8.04 -16.04 6.54
CA PRO A 136 -8.18 -16.98 7.64
C PRO A 136 -7.80 -18.43 7.28
N LEU A 137 -7.77 -18.81 6.01
CA LEU A 137 -7.27 -20.11 5.60
C LEU A 137 -5.76 -20.28 5.82
N HIS A 138 -5.01 -19.19 5.89
CA HIS A 138 -3.56 -19.20 6.08
C HIS A 138 -3.15 -18.95 7.53
N GLN A 139 -4.08 -18.43 8.34
CA GLN A 139 -3.87 -18.17 9.77
C GLN A 139 -5.19 -18.29 10.53
N TRP A 140 -5.39 -19.42 11.24
CA TRP A 140 -6.58 -19.70 12.03
C TRP A 140 -6.24 -20.59 13.25
N PRO A 141 -6.93 -20.45 14.38
CA PRO A 141 -7.99 -19.45 14.72
C PRO A 141 -7.42 -18.09 15.15
N ASP A 142 -8.24 -17.04 15.04
CA ASP A 142 -7.94 -15.77 15.67
C ASP A 142 -7.98 -15.90 17.21
N PRO A 143 -7.06 -15.29 17.95
CA PRO A 143 -7.16 -15.22 19.41
C PRO A 143 -8.34 -14.33 19.84
N LEU A 144 -8.82 -14.47 21.08
CA LEU A 144 -9.84 -13.55 21.60
C LEU A 144 -9.34 -12.10 21.67
N VAL A 145 -8.07 -11.94 22.03
CA VAL A 145 -7.36 -10.65 22.11
C VAL A 145 -5.99 -10.87 21.52
N TYR A 146 -5.62 -10.05 20.55
CA TYR A 146 -4.27 -10.02 20.03
C TYR A 146 -3.38 -9.12 20.91
N SER A 147 -2.24 -9.63 21.31
CA SER A 147 -1.22 -8.90 22.07
C SER A 147 -0.02 -8.65 21.16
N GLN A 148 0.11 -7.42 20.68
CA GLN A 148 1.21 -7.02 19.80
C GLN A 148 2.57 -7.22 20.48
N TYR A 149 3.49 -7.77 19.75
CA TYR A 149 4.88 -7.96 20.20
C TYR A 149 5.78 -6.82 19.66
N PRO A 150 6.71 -6.26 20.46
CA PRO A 150 7.00 -6.61 21.88
C PRO A 150 6.22 -5.77 22.91
N SER A 151 5.45 -4.78 22.50
CA SER A 151 4.85 -3.78 23.40
C SER A 151 3.79 -4.35 24.34
N GLY A 152 3.14 -5.45 23.97
CA GLY A 152 1.99 -6.00 24.68
C GLY A 152 0.69 -5.21 24.47
N GLN A 153 0.67 -4.22 23.57
CA GLN A 153 -0.55 -3.47 23.22
C GLN A 153 -1.65 -4.42 22.77
N LYS A 154 -2.88 -4.19 23.28
CA LYS A 154 -4.01 -5.06 23.01
C LYS A 154 -4.83 -4.56 21.83
N TYR A 155 -5.17 -5.48 20.94
CA TYR A 155 -6.01 -5.30 19.77
C TYR A 155 -7.12 -6.34 19.73
N SER A 156 -8.08 -6.17 18.81
CA SER A 156 -9.06 -7.21 18.54
C SER A 156 -8.36 -8.51 18.09
N GLY A 157 -8.98 -9.66 18.31
CA GLY A 157 -8.39 -10.93 17.88
C GLY A 157 -8.10 -10.99 16.39
N ALA A 158 -8.97 -10.42 15.56
CA ALA A 158 -8.82 -10.36 14.12
C ALA A 158 -7.60 -9.53 13.66
N ASP A 159 -7.15 -8.57 14.46
CA ASP A 159 -5.94 -7.79 14.17
C ASP A 159 -4.64 -8.61 14.22
N SER A 160 -4.69 -9.84 14.74
CA SER A 160 -3.57 -10.79 14.60
C SER A 160 -3.25 -11.14 13.14
N ARG A 161 -4.21 -10.90 12.22
CA ARG A 161 -4.06 -11.06 10.76
C ARG A 161 -3.90 -9.73 10.01
N ASN A 162 -3.95 -8.60 10.70
CA ASN A 162 -3.72 -7.27 10.14
C ASN A 162 -2.20 -6.97 10.15
N LEU A 163 -1.57 -6.99 8.97
CA LEU A 163 -0.13 -6.77 8.88
C LEU A 163 0.31 -5.46 9.56
N ASN A 164 -0.47 -4.39 9.40
CA ASN A 164 -0.22 -3.08 10.02
C ASN A 164 -0.62 -3.01 11.51
N ARG A 165 -0.64 -4.16 12.19
CA ARG A 165 -0.72 -4.34 13.66
C ARG A 165 0.32 -5.34 14.16
N CYS A 166 1.06 -5.99 13.25
CA CYS A 166 1.95 -7.09 13.57
C CYS A 166 3.44 -6.73 13.56
N TYR A 167 3.82 -5.54 13.11
CA TYR A 167 5.22 -5.10 13.17
C TYR A 167 5.71 -4.94 14.63
N PRO A 168 7.01 -5.17 14.92
CA PRO A 168 8.09 -5.59 14.02
C PRO A 168 8.05 -7.07 13.65
N GLY A 169 7.05 -7.83 14.11
CA GLY A 169 6.88 -9.24 13.84
C GLY A 169 7.72 -10.16 14.74
N LYS A 170 7.62 -11.45 14.49
CA LYS A 170 8.38 -12.50 15.18
C LYS A 170 8.86 -13.54 14.20
N GLU A 171 10.10 -14.01 14.34
CA GLU A 171 10.68 -15.07 13.52
C GLU A 171 9.83 -16.34 13.52
N ASN A 172 9.39 -16.79 14.69
CA ASN A 172 8.57 -17.99 14.89
C ASN A 172 7.13 -17.64 15.33
N GLY A 173 6.62 -16.49 14.82
CA GLY A 173 5.29 -16.00 15.12
C GLY A 173 4.19 -16.61 14.25
N THR A 174 3.01 -15.99 14.28
CA THR A 174 1.92 -16.33 13.34
C THR A 174 2.35 -16.02 11.90
N HIS A 175 1.58 -16.49 10.92
CA HIS A 175 1.87 -16.22 9.50
C HIS A 175 2.08 -14.71 9.24
N THR A 176 1.18 -13.86 9.73
CA THR A 176 1.26 -12.39 9.54
C THR A 176 2.44 -11.76 10.30
N GLU A 177 2.75 -12.23 11.52
CA GLU A 177 3.94 -11.80 12.27
C GLU A 177 5.24 -12.18 11.56
N GLN A 178 5.30 -13.34 10.88
CA GLN A 178 6.46 -13.74 10.08
C GLN A 178 6.65 -12.87 8.84
N VAL A 179 5.55 -12.45 8.18
CA VAL A 179 5.62 -11.47 7.09
C VAL A 179 6.16 -10.14 7.60
N ALA A 180 5.63 -9.63 8.72
CA ALA A 180 6.13 -8.40 9.35
C ALA A 180 7.63 -8.51 9.70
N PHE A 181 8.07 -9.62 10.29
CA PHE A 181 9.47 -9.89 10.60
C PHE A 181 10.35 -9.87 9.35
N SER A 182 9.91 -10.51 8.26
CA SER A 182 10.68 -10.54 7.01
C SER A 182 10.94 -9.13 6.44
N ILE A 183 9.98 -8.20 6.59
CA ILE A 183 10.17 -6.80 6.16
C ILE A 183 11.23 -6.11 7.02
N ILE A 184 11.24 -6.30 8.33
CA ILE A 184 12.31 -5.75 9.20
C ILE A 184 13.67 -6.29 8.79
N GLN A 185 13.75 -7.60 8.43
CA GLN A 185 14.98 -8.19 7.93
C GLN A 185 15.40 -7.59 6.58
N LEU A 186 14.45 -7.37 5.65
CA LEU A 186 14.71 -6.72 4.36
C LEU A 186 15.24 -5.29 4.59
N LEU A 187 14.56 -4.48 5.41
CA LEU A 187 14.97 -3.11 5.73
C LEU A 187 16.43 -3.06 6.22
N THR A 188 16.79 -3.99 7.08
CA THR A 188 18.12 -4.09 7.70
C THR A 188 19.17 -4.60 6.71
N GLN A 189 18.89 -5.72 6.01
CA GLN A 189 19.87 -6.40 5.14
C GLN A 189 20.14 -5.59 3.87
N GLU A 190 19.11 -4.95 3.30
CA GLU A 190 19.23 -4.11 2.11
C GLU A 190 19.69 -2.68 2.44
N LYS A 191 19.84 -2.34 3.73
CA LYS A 191 20.25 -1.01 4.22
C LYS A 191 19.38 0.08 3.63
N ILE A 192 18.07 -0.04 3.84
CA ILE A 192 17.08 0.91 3.31
C ILE A 192 17.24 2.25 4.02
N ASP A 193 17.37 3.33 3.25
CA ASP A 193 17.45 4.70 3.76
C ASP A 193 16.05 5.28 4.00
N LEU A 194 15.13 5.04 3.07
CA LEU A 194 13.79 5.62 3.06
C LEU A 194 12.76 4.54 2.68
N ALA A 195 11.66 4.42 3.44
CA ALA A 195 10.64 3.42 3.17
C ALA A 195 9.23 4.01 3.17
N PHE A 196 8.44 3.59 2.19
CA PHE A 196 7.05 4.01 2.00
C PHE A 196 6.11 2.84 2.19
N ASP A 197 5.02 3.06 2.94
CA ASP A 197 3.86 2.16 3.01
C ASP A 197 2.62 2.92 2.49
N LEU A 198 2.02 2.43 1.40
CA LEU A 198 0.95 3.12 0.70
C LEU A 198 -0.42 2.59 1.14
N HIS A 199 -1.21 3.47 1.75
CA HIS A 199 -2.49 3.17 2.37
C HIS A 199 -3.63 4.08 1.89
N GLU A 200 -4.84 3.72 2.28
CA GLU A 200 -6.03 4.54 2.15
C GLU A 200 -6.87 4.44 3.43
N ALA A 201 -7.51 5.54 3.81
CA ALA A 201 -8.43 5.57 4.95
C ALA A 201 -9.84 6.01 4.55
N ALA A 202 -10.85 5.55 5.31
CA ALA A 202 -12.24 5.93 5.09
C ALA A 202 -12.43 7.45 5.23
N PRO A 203 -13.25 8.10 4.37
CA PRO A 203 -13.44 9.57 4.38
C PRO A 203 -14.04 10.14 5.68
N GLU A 204 -14.57 9.30 6.55
CA GLU A 204 -15.05 9.65 7.88
C GLU A 204 -13.94 9.77 8.93
N ILE A 205 -12.71 9.36 8.59
CA ILE A 205 -11.54 9.42 9.46
C ILE A 205 -10.73 10.69 9.11
N PRO A 206 -10.25 11.47 10.10
CA PRO A 206 -9.51 12.70 9.82
C PRO A 206 -8.13 12.47 9.18
N ILE A 207 -7.56 11.27 9.33
CA ILE A 207 -6.25 10.90 8.74
C ILE A 207 -6.48 10.39 7.31
N VAL A 208 -6.81 11.31 6.40
CA VAL A 208 -6.99 11.05 4.97
C VAL A 208 -6.36 12.19 4.18
N LYS A 209 -5.77 11.88 3.02
CA LYS A 209 -4.88 12.79 2.30
C LYS A 209 -3.76 13.25 3.24
N ALA A 210 -3.16 12.30 3.96
CA ALA A 210 -2.17 12.54 4.99
C ALA A 210 -0.83 11.90 4.62
N ILE A 211 0.24 12.52 5.11
CA ILE A 211 1.57 11.92 5.19
C ILE A 211 1.84 11.67 6.66
N VAL A 212 1.80 10.39 7.05
CA VAL A 212 2.11 9.93 8.40
C VAL A 212 3.60 9.65 8.46
N TYR A 213 4.31 10.29 9.38
CA TYR A 213 5.75 10.22 9.47
C TYR A 213 6.23 9.83 10.88
N HIS A 214 7.32 9.10 10.94
CA HIS A 214 8.09 8.90 12.17
C HIS A 214 8.84 10.20 12.52
N ALA A 215 9.13 10.45 13.78
CA ALA A 215 9.88 11.64 14.21
C ALA A 215 11.22 11.81 13.45
N LYS A 216 11.88 10.72 13.05
CA LYS A 216 13.09 10.73 12.21
C LYS A 216 12.87 11.33 10.82
N SER A 217 11.64 11.29 10.29
CA SER A 217 11.28 11.69 8.92
C SER A 217 10.54 13.03 8.86
N GLU A 218 10.42 13.76 9.98
CA GLU A 218 9.63 14.98 10.09
C GLU A 218 10.03 16.04 9.05
N GLY A 219 11.32 16.32 8.95
CA GLY A 219 11.85 17.32 8.01
C GLY A 219 11.49 16.99 6.56
N LEU A 220 11.64 15.72 6.17
CA LEU A 220 11.28 15.26 4.82
C LEU A 220 9.78 15.39 4.55
N ALA A 221 8.94 14.99 5.50
CA ALA A 221 7.49 15.06 5.36
C ALA A 221 7.01 16.50 5.24
N MET A 222 7.51 17.40 6.07
CA MET A 222 7.12 18.81 6.05
C MET A 222 7.54 19.52 4.77
N ASN A 223 8.78 19.30 4.31
CA ASN A 223 9.26 19.88 3.05
C ASN A 223 8.46 19.35 1.85
N ALA A 224 8.20 18.05 1.78
CA ALA A 224 7.40 17.48 0.71
C ALA A 224 5.95 17.98 0.68
N ILE A 225 5.33 18.19 1.84
CA ILE A 225 3.96 18.74 1.93
C ILE A 225 3.92 20.17 1.37
N LEU A 226 4.93 21.00 1.66
CA LEU A 226 5.01 22.37 1.11
C LEU A 226 5.12 22.34 -0.42
N ASP A 227 5.96 21.45 -0.98
CA ASP A 227 6.08 21.30 -2.44
C ASP A 227 4.77 20.82 -3.07
N LEU A 228 4.08 19.85 -2.43
CA LEU A 228 2.80 19.33 -2.89
C LEU A 228 1.69 20.39 -2.85
N GLU A 229 1.68 21.25 -1.84
CA GLU A 229 0.73 22.37 -1.77
C GLU A 229 0.93 23.37 -2.91
N MET A 230 2.18 23.63 -3.31
CA MET A 230 2.49 24.47 -4.48
C MET A 230 1.97 23.85 -5.77
N ASP A 231 1.91 22.52 -5.86
CA ASP A 231 1.34 21.78 -6.98
C ASP A 231 -0.20 21.63 -6.88
N GLY A 232 -0.84 22.20 -5.85
CA GLY A 232 -2.27 22.11 -5.61
C GLY A 232 -2.74 20.79 -4.98
N LEU A 233 -1.83 20.01 -4.44
CA LEU A 233 -2.10 18.74 -3.77
C LEU A 233 -1.95 18.89 -2.25
N SER A 234 -3.03 19.17 -1.55
CA SER A 234 -3.04 19.30 -0.09
C SER A 234 -2.85 17.93 0.58
N TYR A 235 -1.97 17.89 1.59
CA TYR A 235 -1.78 16.79 2.52
C TYR A 235 -1.71 17.30 3.96
N THR A 236 -2.27 16.51 4.88
CA THR A 236 -2.13 16.77 6.31
C THR A 236 -0.89 16.07 6.85
N PRO A 237 0.01 16.78 7.55
CA PRO A 237 1.12 16.14 8.27
C PRO A 237 0.61 15.45 9.53
N GLU A 238 0.97 14.18 9.72
CA GLU A 238 0.55 13.39 10.88
C GLU A 238 1.77 12.73 11.54
N LEU A 239 2.11 13.16 12.75
CA LEU A 239 3.17 12.51 13.52
C LEU A 239 2.70 11.15 14.02
N SER A 240 3.47 10.10 13.72
CA SER A 240 3.25 8.76 14.27
C SER A 240 3.23 8.77 15.79
N PRO A 241 2.10 8.40 16.44
CA PRO A 241 2.02 8.43 17.91
C PRO A 241 3.02 7.44 18.53
N PRO A 242 3.85 7.86 19.54
CA PRO A 242 4.89 7.02 20.10
C PRO A 242 4.36 5.78 20.84
N ASN A 243 3.11 5.82 21.28
CA ASN A 243 2.46 4.74 22.04
C ASN A 243 1.50 3.90 21.18
N PHE A 244 1.56 4.01 19.83
CA PHE A 244 0.71 3.24 18.94
C PHE A 244 1.56 2.24 18.16
N HIS A 245 1.66 1.04 18.71
CA HIS A 245 2.55 -0.01 18.25
C HIS A 245 1.94 -0.94 17.17
N GLY A 246 2.81 -1.66 16.49
CA GLY A 246 2.45 -2.64 15.47
C GLY A 246 2.28 -2.08 14.05
N LEU A 247 2.41 -0.78 13.85
CA LEU A 247 2.26 -0.11 12.57
C LEU A 247 3.61 0.05 11.87
N SER A 248 3.61 -0.01 10.53
CA SER A 248 4.81 0.12 9.70
C SER A 248 5.56 1.42 9.99
N HIS A 249 4.89 2.57 9.90
CA HIS A 249 5.49 3.88 10.12
C HIS A 249 6.07 4.08 11.54
N ARG A 250 5.62 3.28 12.52
CA ARG A 250 6.16 3.31 13.89
C ARG A 250 7.32 2.32 14.01
N GLU A 251 7.05 1.05 13.76
CA GLU A 251 7.99 -0.02 14.07
C GLU A 251 9.17 -0.09 13.10
N TRP A 252 9.02 0.34 11.85
CA TRP A 252 10.16 0.44 10.93
C TRP A 252 11.21 1.44 11.46
N GLY A 253 10.74 2.61 11.92
CA GLY A 253 11.62 3.63 12.47
C GLY A 253 12.20 3.27 13.84
N ASP A 254 11.44 2.60 14.72
CA ASP A 254 11.90 2.23 16.04
C ASP A 254 12.90 1.05 16.02
N ASN A 255 12.77 0.14 15.04
CA ASN A 255 13.58 -1.09 14.98
C ASN A 255 14.70 -1.05 13.92
N THR A 256 14.80 -0.01 13.11
CA THR A 256 15.84 0.17 12.07
C THR A 256 16.26 1.63 11.95
N ASP A 257 17.27 1.91 11.12
CA ASP A 257 17.72 3.28 10.84
C ASP A 257 16.92 3.95 9.69
N VAL A 258 15.94 3.26 9.11
CA VAL A 258 15.16 3.77 7.99
C VAL A 258 14.36 5.03 8.36
N LEU A 259 14.13 5.89 7.37
CA LEU A 259 13.20 7.02 7.44
C LEU A 259 11.83 6.57 6.91
N PRO A 260 10.89 6.15 7.78
CA PRO A 260 9.61 5.61 7.31
C PRO A 260 8.59 6.71 7.07
N ILE A 261 7.83 6.53 6.01
CA ILE A 261 6.67 7.35 5.61
C ILE A 261 5.50 6.41 5.30
N LEU A 262 4.33 6.73 5.83
CA LEU A 262 3.08 6.12 5.41
C LEU A 262 2.20 7.19 4.77
N MET A 263 1.59 6.87 3.64
CA MET A 263 0.74 7.81 2.91
C MET A 263 -0.69 7.30 2.88
N GLU A 264 -1.64 8.19 3.21
CA GLU A 264 -3.07 7.89 3.22
C GLU A 264 -3.80 8.69 2.15
N THR A 265 -4.56 8.01 1.29
CA THR A 265 -5.54 8.65 0.41
C THR A 265 -6.98 8.30 0.80
N ALA A 266 -7.98 8.90 0.14
CA ALA A 266 -9.38 8.68 0.49
C ALA A 266 -9.89 7.35 -0.06
N ASN A 267 -10.23 6.39 0.79
CA ASN A 267 -10.79 5.10 0.39
C ASN A 267 -12.32 5.15 0.26
N PRO A 268 -12.90 5.12 -0.95
CA PRO A 268 -14.35 5.22 -1.13
C PRO A 268 -15.12 3.96 -0.72
N ILE A 269 -14.41 2.83 -0.57
CA ILE A 269 -15.03 1.53 -0.29
C ILE A 269 -14.92 1.09 1.17
N GLN A 270 -14.27 1.88 2.02
CA GLN A 270 -14.21 1.67 3.46
C GLN A 270 -15.15 2.62 4.22
N GLY A 271 -15.40 2.32 5.49
CA GLY A 271 -16.22 3.12 6.36
C GLY A 271 -17.72 2.87 6.20
N ARG A 272 -18.54 3.68 6.87
CA ARG A 272 -19.99 3.49 7.02
C ARG A 272 -20.84 4.53 6.29
N LEU A 273 -20.21 5.55 5.71
CA LEU A 273 -20.92 6.64 5.02
C LEU A 273 -21.29 6.27 3.58
N ARG A 274 -20.60 5.30 2.99
CA ARG A 274 -20.83 4.85 1.61
C ARG A 274 -22.13 4.08 1.43
N GLY A 275 -22.59 4.03 0.18
CA GLY A 275 -23.65 3.12 -0.25
C GLY A 275 -23.13 1.71 -0.55
N LYS A 276 -23.74 1.06 -1.56
CA LYS A 276 -23.31 -0.26 -2.02
C LYS A 276 -21.89 -0.25 -2.54
N THR A 277 -21.07 -1.16 -2.06
CA THR A 277 -19.70 -1.38 -2.55
C THR A 277 -19.75 -2.19 -3.86
N ASN A 278 -19.09 -1.69 -4.89
CA ASN A 278 -18.96 -2.35 -6.19
C ASN A 278 -17.68 -1.87 -6.89
N ALA A 279 -17.35 -2.48 -8.05
CA ALA A 279 -16.17 -2.11 -8.83
C ALA A 279 -16.21 -0.64 -9.31
N ASP A 280 -17.38 -0.12 -9.64
CA ASP A 280 -17.53 1.27 -10.06
C ASP A 280 -17.16 2.25 -8.95
N LEU A 281 -17.57 1.99 -7.71
CA LEU A 281 -17.17 2.79 -6.56
C LEU A 281 -15.64 2.75 -6.32
N ILE A 282 -15.00 1.60 -6.54
CA ILE A 282 -13.53 1.49 -6.48
C ILE A 282 -12.86 2.42 -7.50
N LEU A 283 -13.37 2.42 -8.73
CA LEU A 283 -12.78 3.16 -9.84
C LEU A 283 -13.07 4.65 -9.78
N THR A 284 -14.34 5.02 -9.56
CA THR A 284 -14.78 6.43 -9.63
C THR A 284 -14.68 7.16 -8.30
N GLY A 285 -14.76 6.45 -7.19
CA GLY A 285 -14.89 7.06 -5.86
C GLY A 285 -16.24 7.77 -5.66
N TYR A 286 -17.14 7.73 -6.63
CA TYR A 286 -18.41 8.45 -6.56
C TYR A 286 -19.47 7.67 -5.79
N CYS A 287 -20.04 8.31 -4.77
CA CYS A 287 -21.20 7.82 -4.05
C CYS A 287 -22.10 8.98 -3.63
N PRO A 288 -23.41 8.96 -3.98
CA PRO A 288 -24.33 10.03 -3.59
C PRO A 288 -24.40 10.25 -2.06
N ASN A 289 -24.15 9.22 -1.27
CA ASN A 289 -24.15 9.29 0.18
C ASN A 289 -23.03 10.19 0.73
N TYR A 290 -21.91 10.34 0.02
CA TYR A 290 -20.84 11.26 0.42
C TYR A 290 -21.28 12.72 0.35
N LYS A 291 -22.12 13.09 -0.62
CA LYS A 291 -22.72 14.42 -0.67
C LYS A 291 -23.60 14.69 0.55
N ILE A 292 -24.46 13.73 0.91
CA ILE A 292 -25.30 13.82 2.12
C ILE A 292 -24.42 13.90 3.37
N ALA A 293 -23.39 13.07 3.46
CA ALA A 293 -22.45 13.07 4.58
C ALA A 293 -21.71 14.42 4.72
N LYS A 294 -21.35 15.06 3.60
CA LYS A 294 -20.77 16.41 3.58
C LYS A 294 -21.75 17.45 4.11
N GLU A 295 -22.98 17.46 3.62
CA GLU A 295 -24.04 18.37 4.06
C GLU A 295 -24.40 18.22 5.54
N THR A 296 -24.29 17.00 6.09
CA THR A 296 -24.57 16.70 7.51
C THR A 296 -23.34 16.81 8.42
N GLY A 297 -22.16 17.17 7.90
CA GLY A 297 -20.90 17.26 8.66
C GLY A 297 -20.32 15.92 9.11
N ALA A 298 -20.75 14.82 8.52
CA ALA A 298 -20.24 13.48 8.82
C ALA A 298 -18.88 13.20 8.15
N LEU A 299 -18.59 13.84 7.00
CA LEU A 299 -17.25 13.81 6.39
C LEU A 299 -16.29 14.67 7.20
N LYS A 300 -15.10 14.14 7.45
CA LYS A 300 -14.02 14.82 8.20
C LYS A 300 -12.98 15.46 7.29
N ILE A 301 -13.04 15.18 5.99
CA ILE A 301 -12.11 15.67 4.97
C ILE A 301 -12.87 16.32 3.82
N ALA A 302 -12.17 17.13 3.02
CA ALA A 302 -12.66 17.55 1.73
C ALA A 302 -12.70 16.35 0.78
N TYR A 303 -13.89 16.02 0.29
CA TYR A 303 -14.13 14.93 -0.66
C TYR A 303 -14.69 15.52 -1.95
N ASP A 304 -14.16 15.08 -3.10
CA ASP A 304 -14.60 15.59 -4.40
C ASP A 304 -16.06 15.20 -4.66
N ASP A 305 -16.88 16.14 -5.07
CA ASP A 305 -18.31 15.91 -5.34
C ASP A 305 -18.52 14.93 -6.52
N GLU A 306 -17.56 14.86 -7.46
CA GLU A 306 -17.53 13.89 -8.57
C GLU A 306 -16.87 12.55 -8.18
N GLY A 307 -16.38 12.43 -6.94
CA GLY A 307 -15.71 11.27 -6.39
C GLY A 307 -14.18 11.33 -6.43
N GLU A 308 -13.56 10.71 -5.46
CA GLU A 308 -12.10 10.51 -5.40
C GLU A 308 -11.72 9.32 -6.29
N SER A 309 -11.56 9.54 -7.60
CA SER A 309 -11.29 8.46 -8.56
C SER A 309 -9.99 7.71 -8.26
N LEU A 310 -9.87 6.49 -8.78
CA LEU A 310 -8.65 5.69 -8.62
C LEU A 310 -7.43 6.42 -9.18
N GLU A 311 -7.58 7.12 -10.32
CA GLU A 311 -6.53 7.96 -10.90
C GLU A 311 -6.08 9.06 -9.95
N SER A 312 -7.02 9.75 -9.31
CA SER A 312 -6.70 10.81 -8.32
C SER A 312 -5.94 10.25 -7.13
N ARG A 313 -6.38 9.12 -6.60
CA ARG A 313 -5.78 8.48 -5.43
C ARG A 313 -4.38 7.91 -5.73
N VAL A 314 -4.23 7.22 -6.86
CA VAL A 314 -2.94 6.71 -7.36
C VAL A 314 -1.98 7.86 -7.67
N GLY A 315 -2.48 8.91 -8.34
CA GLY A 315 -1.69 10.11 -8.65
C GLY A 315 -1.17 10.81 -7.40
N ARG A 316 -1.99 10.91 -6.35
CA ARG A 316 -1.54 11.44 -5.05
C ARG A 316 -0.39 10.63 -4.47
N HIS A 317 -0.47 9.30 -4.46
CA HIS A 317 0.62 8.45 -3.98
C HIS A 317 1.91 8.65 -4.79
N ILE A 318 1.82 8.70 -6.12
CA ILE A 318 3.01 8.87 -6.96
C ILE A 318 3.62 10.26 -6.77
N ASN A 319 2.82 11.33 -6.78
CA ASN A 319 3.35 12.68 -6.56
C ASN A 319 3.93 12.86 -5.15
N GLY A 320 3.28 12.30 -4.13
CA GLY A 320 3.80 12.33 -2.77
C GLY A 320 5.12 11.57 -2.63
N PHE A 321 5.24 10.39 -3.26
CA PHE A 321 6.48 9.65 -3.33
C PHE A 321 7.61 10.49 -3.95
N VAL A 322 7.35 11.12 -5.11
CA VAL A 322 8.33 11.96 -5.80
C VAL A 322 8.71 13.19 -4.97
N ALA A 323 7.75 13.86 -4.34
CA ALA A 323 8.02 15.02 -3.50
C ALA A 323 8.91 14.68 -2.29
N ILE A 324 8.67 13.54 -1.63
CA ILE A 324 9.51 13.08 -0.52
C ILE A 324 10.90 12.68 -1.00
N LEU A 325 11.04 12.07 -2.20
CA LEU A 325 12.37 11.82 -2.79
C LEU A 325 13.12 13.10 -3.08
N ASN A 326 12.43 14.15 -3.57
CA ASN A 326 13.04 15.46 -3.81
C ASN A 326 13.50 16.12 -2.49
N ALA A 327 12.68 16.05 -1.45
CA ALA A 327 13.06 16.52 -0.11
C ALA A 327 14.30 15.75 0.42
N TYR A 328 14.30 14.42 0.26
CA TYR A 328 15.46 13.59 0.62
C TYR A 328 16.73 13.99 -0.16
N ASN A 329 16.64 14.15 -1.47
CA ASN A 329 17.76 14.56 -2.31
C ASN A 329 18.31 15.95 -1.94
N SER A 330 17.46 16.84 -1.46
CA SER A 330 17.86 18.17 -1.00
C SER A 330 18.59 18.09 0.35
N GLU A 331 18.18 17.20 1.23
CA GLU A 331 18.77 17.03 2.56
C GLU A 331 20.06 16.17 2.51
N TYR A 332 20.10 15.18 1.61
CA TYR A 332 21.22 14.22 1.43
C TYR A 332 21.74 14.21 -0.01
N PRO A 333 22.34 15.31 -0.52
CA PRO A 333 22.71 15.43 -1.92
C PRO A 333 23.78 14.42 -2.37
N GLU A 334 24.65 13.96 -1.48
CA GLU A 334 25.65 12.93 -1.74
C GLU A 334 25.05 11.54 -1.92
N ARG A 335 23.82 11.33 -1.46
CA ARG A 335 23.06 10.10 -1.58
C ARG A 335 21.81 10.26 -2.44
N ALA A 336 21.82 11.26 -3.32
CA ALA A 336 20.66 11.55 -4.15
C ALA A 336 20.25 10.38 -5.03
N ILE A 337 18.95 10.09 -5.06
CA ILE A 337 18.35 9.10 -5.96
C ILE A 337 17.64 9.82 -7.12
N LYS A 338 17.87 9.35 -8.34
CA LYS A 338 17.23 9.92 -9.53
C LYS A 338 16.43 8.88 -10.28
N ILE A 339 15.17 9.23 -10.53
CA ILE A 339 14.21 8.40 -11.24
C ILE A 339 13.49 9.22 -12.30
N SER A 340 12.89 8.54 -13.27
CA SER A 340 12.01 9.13 -14.28
C SER A 340 10.97 8.11 -14.75
N GLY A 341 10.11 8.49 -15.69
CA GLY A 341 9.13 7.61 -16.32
C GLY A 341 7.81 7.45 -15.58
N LEU A 342 7.68 8.01 -14.37
CA LEU A 342 6.43 7.94 -13.60
C LEU A 342 5.42 8.98 -14.12
N PRO A 343 4.12 8.65 -14.21
CA PRO A 343 3.08 9.63 -14.51
C PRO A 343 2.86 10.58 -13.32
N THR A 344 2.57 11.84 -13.63
CA THR A 344 2.13 12.82 -12.65
C THR A 344 0.64 12.62 -12.29
N TYR A 345 0.19 13.31 -11.23
CA TYR A 345 -1.23 13.38 -10.87
C TYR A 345 -2.11 13.83 -12.05
N ASN A 346 -1.68 14.87 -12.78
CA ASN A 346 -2.42 15.38 -13.92
C ASN A 346 -2.41 14.40 -15.09
N ASP A 347 -1.27 13.77 -15.38
CA ASP A 347 -1.17 12.72 -16.41
C ASP A 347 -2.18 11.60 -16.18
N LEU A 348 -2.33 11.13 -14.94
CA LEU A 348 -3.27 10.07 -14.61
C LEU A 348 -4.74 10.53 -14.76
N LYS A 349 -5.05 11.74 -14.33
CA LYS A 349 -6.42 12.29 -14.48
C LYS A 349 -6.81 12.47 -15.95
N GLU A 350 -5.90 12.96 -16.78
CA GLU A 350 -6.16 13.23 -18.20
C GLU A 350 -6.19 11.94 -19.05
N ASN A 351 -5.21 11.05 -18.83
CA ASN A 351 -5.00 9.90 -19.72
C ASN A 351 -5.55 8.57 -19.18
N LYS A 352 -6.06 8.56 -17.92
CA LYS A 352 -6.51 7.38 -17.20
C LYS A 352 -5.37 6.42 -16.84
N ILE A 353 -5.56 5.68 -15.74
CA ILE A 353 -4.55 4.74 -15.21
C ILE A 353 -4.19 3.64 -16.20
N GLY A 354 -5.14 3.21 -17.04
CA GLY A 354 -4.95 2.13 -18.02
C GLY A 354 -3.87 2.40 -19.07
N LYS A 355 -3.54 3.67 -19.33
CA LYS A 355 -2.42 4.05 -20.22
C LYS A 355 -1.05 3.68 -19.64
N TYR A 356 -0.96 3.59 -18.33
CA TYR A 356 0.29 3.32 -17.59
C TYR A 356 0.37 1.88 -17.06
N LEU A 357 -0.49 1.01 -17.57
CA LEU A 357 -0.51 -0.43 -17.27
C LEU A 357 -0.17 -1.22 -18.55
N ASN A 358 0.94 -1.96 -18.51
CA ASN A 358 1.52 -2.70 -19.63
C ASN A 358 0.78 -4.01 -20.00
#